data_5c30126fe0c3ab449b0ab9d7dba100e2
#
_entry.id   5c30126fe0c3ab449b0ab9d7dba100e2
#
_cell.length_a   1.000
_cell.length_b   1.000
_cell.length_c   1.000
_cell.angle_alpha   90.00
_cell.angle_beta   90.00
_cell.angle_gamma   90.00
#
_symmetry.space_group_name_H-M   'P 1'
#
loop_
_entity.id
_entity.type
_entity.pdbx_description
1 polymer ?
#
loop_
_entity_poly.entity_id
_entity_poly.type
_entity_poly.pdbx_seq_one_letter_code
_entity_poly.pdbx_strand_id
1 'polypeptide(L)'
;MEICRRGDELEISDLDPFLAELLRQIPAGTNTEDSTAARERLFSAPTGASEKEIRAEWKLYVEPELRRLFQSATETVASDLEQLNGKEKSVSNCTLRIPTQHADAWLNALNQARLAIAARCNFTETELCDHERSPIGSRRDLSLFQINFYAFLQEFILRETSRVTDEPAG
;
A
#
# COMPACT_ATOMS: atom_id res chain seq x y z
N MET A 1 5.12 17.99 -0.66
CA MET A 1 4.11 17.09 -0.03
C MET A 1 4.18 17.29 1.46
N GLU A 2 3.08 17.62 2.07
CA GLU A 2 2.90 17.74 3.51
C GLU A 2 1.80 16.76 3.94
N ILE A 3 1.96 16.11 5.09
CA ILE A 3 0.98 15.17 5.61
C ILE A 3 0.69 15.53 7.06
N CYS A 4 -0.59 15.71 7.39
CA CYS A 4 -1.03 16.02 8.74
C CYS A 4 -2.38 15.39 9.04
N ARG A 5 -2.67 15.23 10.33
CA ARG A 5 -4.01 14.84 10.78
C ARG A 5 -4.84 16.10 11.04
N ARG A 6 -6.07 16.10 10.54
CA ARG A 6 -7.07 17.15 10.78
C ARG A 6 -8.39 16.53 11.26
N GLY A 7 -8.57 16.47 12.57
CA GLY A 7 -9.74 15.82 13.16
C GLY A 7 -9.78 14.32 12.83
N ASP A 8 -10.81 13.90 12.13
CA ASP A 8 -11.04 12.50 11.73
C ASP A 8 -10.51 12.18 10.32
N GLU A 9 -9.64 13.03 9.77
CA GLU A 9 -9.04 12.83 8.46
C GLU A 9 -7.50 12.94 8.53
N LEU A 10 -6.83 12.15 7.71
CA LEU A 10 -5.43 12.34 7.34
C LEU A 10 -5.40 13.12 6.03
N GLU A 11 -4.77 14.28 6.03
CA GLU A 11 -4.66 15.14 4.85
C GLU A 11 -3.24 15.05 4.28
N ILE A 12 -3.15 14.69 3.01
CA ILE A 12 -1.91 14.71 2.23
C ILE A 12 -2.05 15.87 1.24
N SER A 13 -1.35 16.95 1.49
CA SER A 13 -1.36 18.18 0.68
C SER A 13 -0.06 18.36 -0.10
N ASP A 14 -0.06 19.32 -1.03
CA ASP A 14 1.08 19.61 -1.89
C ASP A 14 1.63 18.38 -2.64
N LEU A 15 0.72 17.52 -3.09
CA LEU A 15 1.05 16.39 -3.94
C LEU A 15 1.43 16.90 -5.33
N ASP A 16 2.68 16.70 -5.72
CA ASP A 16 3.08 16.89 -7.10
C ASP A 16 2.46 15.81 -8.02
N PRO A 17 2.38 16.04 -9.34
CA PRO A 17 1.75 15.10 -10.27
C PRO A 17 2.38 13.71 -10.26
N PHE A 18 3.67 13.58 -9.99
CA PHE A 18 4.37 12.29 -9.96
C PHE A 18 3.94 11.47 -8.74
N LEU A 19 3.92 12.08 -7.55
CA LEU A 19 3.48 11.40 -6.33
C LEU A 19 1.98 11.09 -6.38
N ALA A 20 1.16 11.98 -6.94
CA ALA A 20 -0.26 11.71 -7.17
C ALA A 20 -0.49 10.51 -8.09
N GLU A 21 0.35 10.36 -9.13
CA GLU A 21 0.29 9.20 -10.02
C GLU A 21 0.69 7.92 -9.31
N LEU A 22 1.72 7.93 -8.46
CA LEU A 22 2.09 6.76 -7.65
C LEU A 22 0.95 6.33 -6.71
N LEU A 23 0.22 7.29 -6.13
CA LEU A 23 -0.95 6.97 -5.31
C LEU A 23 -2.05 6.29 -6.15
N ARG A 24 -2.36 6.80 -7.35
CA ARG A 24 -3.35 6.18 -8.24
C ARG A 24 -2.99 4.76 -8.65
N GLN A 25 -1.72 4.40 -8.62
CA GLN A 25 -1.23 3.07 -8.96
C GLN A 25 -1.38 2.05 -7.81
N ILE A 26 -1.76 2.47 -6.59
CA ILE A 26 -1.93 1.54 -5.46
C ILE A 26 -2.90 0.39 -5.82
N PRO A 27 -4.13 0.63 -6.30
CA PRO A 27 -5.05 -0.47 -6.63
C PRO A 27 -4.52 -1.43 -7.70
N ALA A 28 -3.87 -0.91 -8.73
CA ALA A 28 -3.22 -1.76 -9.74
C ALA A 28 -2.02 -2.53 -9.16
N GLY A 29 -1.31 -1.92 -8.21
CA GLY A 29 -0.19 -2.54 -7.49
C GLY A 29 -0.58 -3.76 -6.69
N THR A 30 -1.80 -3.82 -6.15
CA THR A 30 -2.30 -4.96 -5.36
C THR A 30 -2.74 -6.15 -6.22
N ASN A 31 -2.96 -5.96 -7.53
CA ASN A 31 -3.38 -7.05 -8.42
C ASN A 31 -2.29 -8.14 -8.48
N THR A 32 -2.68 -9.40 -8.33
CA THR A 32 -1.77 -10.56 -8.37
C THR A 32 -2.07 -11.53 -9.50
N GLU A 33 -3.07 -11.24 -10.34
CA GLU A 33 -3.51 -12.17 -11.38
C GLU A 33 -2.46 -12.34 -12.50
N ASP A 34 -1.68 -11.30 -12.73
CA ASP A 34 -0.64 -11.23 -13.75
C ASP A 34 0.73 -11.79 -13.31
N SER A 35 0.86 -12.20 -12.03
CA SER A 35 2.15 -12.65 -11.46
C SER A 35 1.99 -13.79 -10.45
N THR A 36 2.52 -14.97 -10.81
CA THR A 36 2.60 -16.11 -9.90
C THR A 36 3.41 -15.77 -8.65
N ALA A 37 4.55 -15.07 -8.81
CA ALA A 37 5.41 -14.68 -7.69
C ALA A 37 4.66 -13.74 -6.70
N ALA A 38 3.90 -12.77 -7.21
CA ALA A 38 3.10 -11.88 -6.37
C ALA A 38 1.98 -12.64 -5.64
N ARG A 39 1.32 -13.58 -6.34
CA ARG A 39 0.29 -14.43 -5.75
C ARG A 39 0.85 -15.31 -4.64
N GLU A 40 1.96 -15.96 -4.88
CA GLU A 40 2.63 -16.79 -3.88
C GLU A 40 3.08 -15.96 -2.68
N ARG A 41 3.60 -14.76 -2.90
CA ARG A 41 4.04 -13.87 -1.82
C ARG A 41 2.89 -13.46 -0.89
N LEU A 42 1.70 -13.24 -1.42
CA LEU A 42 0.56 -12.74 -0.65
C LEU A 42 -0.32 -13.86 -0.06
N PHE A 43 -0.40 -15.03 -0.71
CA PHE A 43 -1.39 -16.05 -0.39
C PHE A 43 -0.82 -17.43 -0.05
N SER A 44 0.51 -17.57 0.02
CA SER A 44 1.10 -18.84 0.43
C SER A 44 0.69 -19.23 1.84
N ALA A 45 0.44 -20.51 2.03
CA ALA A 45 0.28 -21.05 3.38
C ALA A 45 1.56 -20.85 4.20
N PRO A 46 1.46 -20.55 5.50
CA PRO A 46 2.61 -20.31 6.37
C PRO A 46 3.40 -21.58 6.72
N THR A 47 3.09 -22.70 6.07
CA THR A 47 3.66 -24.02 6.35
C THR A 47 4.62 -24.48 5.26
N GLY A 48 5.55 -25.35 5.62
CA GLY A 48 6.50 -25.95 4.68
C GLY A 48 5.85 -26.89 3.65
N ALA A 49 6.61 -27.23 2.61
CA ALA A 49 6.13 -28.07 1.51
C ALA A 49 5.69 -29.48 1.93
N SER A 50 6.11 -29.97 3.11
CA SER A 50 5.79 -31.28 3.65
C SER A 50 4.37 -31.42 4.20
N GLU A 51 3.71 -30.31 4.55
CA GLU A 51 2.39 -30.30 5.21
C GLU A 51 1.25 -30.11 4.20
N LYS A 52 1.02 -31.13 3.37
CA LYS A 52 0.06 -31.06 2.27
C LYS A 52 -1.38 -30.83 2.74
N GLU A 53 -1.78 -31.43 3.85
CA GLU A 53 -3.15 -31.33 4.39
C GLU A 53 -3.41 -29.89 4.88
N ILE A 54 -2.51 -29.31 5.65
CA ILE A 54 -2.63 -27.93 6.15
C ILE A 54 -2.67 -26.94 4.98
N ARG A 55 -1.88 -27.17 3.93
CA ARG A 55 -1.91 -26.34 2.72
C ARG A 55 -3.24 -26.45 1.97
N ALA A 56 -3.84 -27.63 1.94
CA ALA A 56 -5.15 -27.82 1.32
C ALA A 56 -6.25 -27.09 2.11
N GLU A 57 -6.23 -27.20 3.41
CA GLU A 57 -7.15 -26.50 4.30
C GLU A 57 -6.98 -24.98 4.22
N TRP A 58 -5.72 -24.49 4.21
CA TRP A 58 -5.43 -23.08 4.00
C TRP A 58 -6.06 -22.56 2.72
N LYS A 59 -5.83 -23.25 1.60
CA LYS A 59 -6.35 -22.86 0.30
C LYS A 59 -7.88 -22.88 0.24
N LEU A 60 -8.51 -23.79 0.99
CA LEU A 60 -9.95 -23.95 0.99
C LEU A 60 -10.66 -22.93 1.90
N TYR A 61 -10.11 -22.63 3.07
CA TYR A 61 -10.79 -21.86 4.10
C TYR A 61 -10.19 -20.48 4.34
N VAL A 62 -8.87 -20.32 4.27
CA VAL A 62 -8.20 -19.07 4.66
C VAL A 62 -7.94 -18.18 3.45
N GLU A 63 -7.41 -18.73 2.37
CA GLU A 63 -7.07 -17.94 1.18
C GLU A 63 -8.28 -17.16 0.62
N PRO A 64 -9.51 -17.72 0.50
CA PRO A 64 -10.65 -16.97 0.00
C PRO A 64 -11.03 -15.78 0.90
N GLU A 65 -11.00 -15.95 2.23
CA GLU A 65 -11.28 -14.86 3.17
C GLU A 65 -10.21 -13.78 3.13
N LEU A 66 -8.94 -14.18 3.03
CA LEU A 66 -7.82 -13.25 2.89
C LEU A 66 -7.95 -12.43 1.59
N ARG A 67 -8.33 -13.08 0.48
CA ARG A 67 -8.60 -12.38 -0.79
C ARG A 67 -9.72 -11.37 -0.65
N ARG A 68 -10.81 -11.74 0.02
CA ARG A 68 -11.95 -10.86 0.25
C ARG A 68 -11.55 -9.62 1.06
N LEU A 69 -10.78 -9.81 2.14
CA LEU A 69 -10.27 -8.71 2.97
C LEU A 69 -9.36 -7.78 2.15
N PHE A 70 -8.47 -8.35 1.36
CA PHE A 70 -7.55 -7.58 0.53
C PHE A 70 -8.26 -6.80 -0.55
N GLN A 71 -9.26 -7.41 -1.19
CA GLN A 71 -10.08 -6.74 -2.18
C GLN A 71 -10.85 -5.58 -1.57
N SER A 72 -11.51 -5.77 -0.42
CA SER A 72 -12.24 -4.71 0.29
C SER A 72 -11.34 -3.53 0.66
N ALA A 73 -10.12 -3.80 1.13
CA ALA A 73 -9.14 -2.74 1.41
C ALA A 73 -8.76 -1.96 0.14
N THR A 74 -8.52 -2.68 -0.96
CA THR A 74 -8.20 -2.06 -2.26
C THR A 74 -9.34 -1.20 -2.79
N GLU A 75 -10.60 -1.66 -2.67
CA GLU A 75 -11.79 -0.92 -3.09
C GLU A 75 -11.97 0.37 -2.28
N THR A 76 -11.76 0.31 -0.96
CA THR A 76 -11.78 1.50 -0.09
C THR A 76 -10.76 2.54 -0.54
N VAL A 77 -9.51 2.10 -0.77
CA VAL A 77 -8.44 3.00 -1.24
C VAL A 77 -8.75 3.55 -2.63
N ALA A 78 -9.27 2.73 -3.54
CA ALA A 78 -9.65 3.18 -4.88
C ALA A 78 -10.72 4.29 -4.82
N SER A 79 -11.72 4.13 -3.95
CA SER A 79 -12.76 5.14 -3.72
C SER A 79 -12.18 6.46 -3.18
N ASP A 80 -11.29 6.39 -2.18
CA ASP A 80 -10.65 7.58 -1.64
C ASP A 80 -9.81 8.31 -2.70
N LEU A 81 -9.15 7.56 -3.58
CA LEU A 81 -8.30 8.10 -4.65
C LEU A 81 -9.09 8.78 -5.76
N GLU A 82 -10.41 8.57 -5.88
CA GLU A 82 -11.24 9.29 -6.84
C GLU A 82 -11.18 10.81 -6.65
N GLN A 83 -10.87 11.30 -5.44
CA GLN A 83 -10.64 12.71 -5.15
C GLN A 83 -9.51 13.31 -6.00
N LEU A 84 -8.56 12.49 -6.44
CA LEU A 84 -7.44 12.93 -7.27
C LEU A 84 -7.80 13.01 -8.77
N ASN A 85 -8.93 12.44 -9.18
CA ASN A 85 -9.35 12.37 -10.60
C ASN A 85 -10.18 13.57 -11.07
N GLY A 86 -10.78 14.33 -10.15
CA GLY A 86 -11.80 15.33 -10.43
C GLY A 86 -11.32 16.78 -10.59
N LYS A 87 -10.03 17.05 -10.40
CA LYS A 87 -9.51 18.41 -10.54
C LYS A 87 -8.64 18.51 -11.79
N GLU A 88 -9.15 19.34 -12.73
CA GLU A 88 -8.46 19.71 -13.95
C GLU A 88 -6.94 19.86 -13.75
N LYS A 89 -6.21 19.59 -14.84
CA LYS A 89 -4.75 19.75 -15.05
C LYS A 89 -4.20 21.16 -14.69
N SER A 90 -4.71 21.75 -13.64
CA SER A 90 -4.12 22.93 -13.01
C SER A 90 -2.88 22.43 -12.25
N VAL A 91 -1.75 23.04 -12.56
CA VAL A 91 -0.40 22.79 -12.03
C VAL A 91 -0.29 22.99 -10.51
N SER A 92 -1.38 23.12 -9.79
CA SER A 92 -1.42 23.40 -8.36
C SER A 92 -1.82 22.17 -7.57
N ASN A 93 -0.94 21.80 -6.72
CA ASN A 93 -0.98 20.91 -5.56
C ASN A 93 -2.32 20.23 -5.28
N CYS A 94 -2.39 18.93 -5.60
CA CYS A 94 -3.53 18.09 -5.24
C CYS A 94 -3.50 17.81 -3.72
N THR A 95 -4.68 17.71 -3.13
CA THR A 95 -4.86 17.29 -1.74
C THR A 95 -5.71 16.03 -1.72
N LEU A 96 -5.25 15.03 -0.99
CA LEU A 96 -5.97 13.79 -0.71
C LEU A 96 -6.36 13.77 0.77
N ARG A 97 -7.62 13.48 1.06
CA ARG A 97 -8.13 13.30 2.42
C ARG A 97 -8.55 11.85 2.62
N ILE A 98 -8.03 11.25 3.67
CA ILE A 98 -8.28 9.87 4.04
C ILE A 98 -9.00 9.87 5.39
N PRO A 99 -10.25 9.41 5.46
CA PRO A 99 -10.93 9.24 6.75
C PRO A 99 -10.10 8.31 7.66
N THR A 100 -9.94 8.66 8.93
CA THR A 100 -9.14 7.84 9.87
C THR A 100 -9.69 6.42 10.02
N GLN A 101 -11.00 6.23 9.84
CA GLN A 101 -11.64 4.90 9.79
C GLN A 101 -11.18 4.04 8.59
N HIS A 102 -10.59 4.64 7.55
CA HIS A 102 -10.02 3.92 6.40
C HIS A 102 -8.53 3.58 6.57
N ALA A 103 -7.91 3.97 7.69
CA ALA A 103 -6.49 3.78 7.92
C ALA A 103 -6.04 2.31 7.77
N ASP A 104 -6.80 1.36 8.33
CA ASP A 104 -6.50 -0.07 8.21
C ASP A 104 -6.57 -0.55 6.76
N ALA A 105 -7.53 -0.07 5.98
CA ALA A 105 -7.65 -0.39 4.56
C ALA A 105 -6.42 0.14 3.78
N TRP A 106 -6.00 1.38 4.06
CA TRP A 106 -4.81 1.98 3.47
C TRP A 106 -3.54 1.22 3.84
N LEU A 107 -3.35 0.87 5.12
CA LEU A 107 -2.19 0.08 5.57
C LEU A 107 -2.13 -1.27 4.86
N ASN A 108 -3.28 -1.95 4.74
CA ASN A 108 -3.38 -3.22 4.05
C ASN A 108 -3.09 -3.10 2.55
N ALA A 109 -3.71 -2.16 1.84
CA ALA A 109 -3.51 -1.98 0.40
C ALA A 109 -2.06 -1.58 0.07
N LEU A 110 -1.47 -0.66 0.84
CA LEU A 110 -0.07 -0.27 0.70
C LEU A 110 0.87 -1.46 0.92
N ASN A 111 0.62 -2.29 1.95
CA ASN A 111 1.44 -3.48 2.20
C ASN A 111 1.32 -4.50 1.06
N GLN A 112 0.11 -4.76 0.57
CA GLN A 112 -0.12 -5.65 -0.56
C GLN A 112 0.62 -5.15 -1.81
N ALA A 113 0.48 -3.87 -2.15
CA ALA A 113 1.15 -3.28 -3.31
C ALA A 113 2.68 -3.41 -3.19
N ARG A 114 3.26 -3.10 -2.02
CA ARG A 114 4.70 -3.25 -1.77
C ARG A 114 5.17 -4.68 -1.98
N LEU A 115 4.50 -5.65 -1.36
CA LEU A 115 4.87 -7.07 -1.47
C LEU A 115 4.71 -7.59 -2.89
N ALA A 116 3.63 -7.21 -3.59
CA ALA A 116 3.40 -7.63 -4.96
C ALA A 116 4.42 -7.02 -5.93
N ILE A 117 4.74 -5.73 -5.81
CA ILE A 117 5.75 -5.06 -6.63
C ILE A 117 7.13 -5.68 -6.37
N ALA A 118 7.49 -5.91 -5.11
CA ALA A 118 8.77 -6.53 -4.75
C ALA A 118 8.92 -7.93 -5.38
N ALA A 119 7.86 -8.74 -5.33
CA ALA A 119 7.85 -10.07 -5.92
C ALA A 119 7.91 -10.03 -7.46
N ARG A 120 7.16 -9.14 -8.13
CA ARG A 120 7.20 -8.96 -9.59
C ARG A 120 8.56 -8.56 -10.10
N CYS A 121 9.24 -7.68 -9.36
CA CYS A 121 10.57 -7.18 -9.72
C CYS A 121 11.69 -8.08 -9.20
N ASN A 122 11.36 -9.14 -8.47
CA ASN A 122 12.32 -10.05 -7.84
C ASN A 122 13.39 -9.27 -7.02
N PHE A 123 12.94 -8.35 -6.16
CA PHE A 123 13.83 -7.63 -5.26
C PHE A 123 14.29 -8.55 -4.12
N THR A 124 15.58 -8.47 -3.81
CA THR A 124 16.18 -9.11 -2.64
C THR A 124 15.96 -8.27 -1.39
N GLU A 125 16.07 -8.89 -0.21
CA GLU A 125 15.99 -8.17 1.07
C GLU A 125 17.05 -7.07 1.16
N THR A 126 18.27 -7.33 0.67
CA THR A 126 19.35 -6.35 0.65
C THR A 126 18.99 -5.11 -0.16
N GLU A 127 18.41 -5.29 -1.35
CA GLU A 127 17.96 -4.15 -2.18
C GLU A 127 16.82 -3.36 -1.54
N LEU A 128 15.92 -4.04 -0.81
CA LEU A 128 14.80 -3.38 -0.13
C LEU A 128 15.25 -2.63 1.15
N CYS A 129 16.36 -3.05 1.77
CA CYS A 129 16.94 -2.39 2.93
C CYS A 129 17.96 -1.31 2.55
N ASP A 130 18.38 -1.25 1.29
CA ASP A 130 19.33 -0.23 0.83
C ASP A 130 18.60 1.11 0.70
N HIS A 131 18.98 2.06 1.54
CA HIS A 131 18.40 3.40 1.57
C HIS A 131 19.22 4.39 0.75
N GLU A 132 20.21 3.93 -0.02
CA GLU A 132 20.94 4.82 -0.90
C GLU A 132 20.01 5.35 -1.99
N ARG A 133 19.89 6.67 -2.03
CA ARG A 133 19.05 7.37 -3.02
C ARG A 133 19.74 7.36 -4.36
N SER A 134 19.57 6.30 -5.12
CA SER A 134 19.96 6.30 -6.51
C SER A 134 18.98 7.12 -7.37
N PRO A 135 19.48 7.88 -8.34
CA PRO A 135 18.58 8.57 -9.27
C PRO A 135 17.71 7.55 -10.02
N ILE A 136 16.45 7.91 -10.26
CA ILE A 136 15.51 7.05 -11.00
C ILE A 136 15.95 7.03 -12.47
N GLY A 137 16.70 6.00 -12.86
CA GLY A 137 17.21 5.82 -14.23
C GLY A 137 16.56 4.66 -14.96
N SER A 138 15.83 3.79 -14.25
CA SER A 138 15.22 2.59 -14.82
C SER A 138 13.81 2.34 -14.25
N ARG A 139 13.06 1.43 -14.89
CA ARG A 139 11.78 0.94 -14.34
C ARG A 139 11.96 0.26 -12.99
N ARG A 140 13.10 -0.42 -12.78
CA ARG A 140 13.40 -1.07 -11.51
C ARG A 140 13.60 -0.05 -10.41
N ASP A 141 14.33 1.04 -10.65
CA ASP A 141 14.53 2.13 -9.70
C ASP A 141 13.21 2.82 -9.35
N LEU A 142 12.33 3.01 -10.35
CA LEU A 142 10.99 3.54 -10.13
C LEU A 142 10.17 2.61 -9.22
N SER A 143 10.23 1.30 -9.42
CA SER A 143 9.53 0.33 -8.58
C SER A 143 10.07 0.33 -7.15
N LEU A 144 11.38 0.45 -6.96
CA LEU A 144 12.00 0.56 -5.65
C LEU A 144 11.58 1.87 -4.94
N PHE A 145 11.59 2.98 -5.68
CA PHE A 145 11.10 4.26 -5.17
C PHE A 145 9.63 4.15 -4.73
N GLN A 146 8.79 3.51 -5.53
CA GLN A 146 7.36 3.29 -5.24
C GLN A 146 7.18 2.47 -3.96
N ILE A 147 7.93 1.38 -3.78
CA ILE A 147 7.92 0.56 -2.56
C ILE A 147 8.28 1.41 -1.34
N ASN A 148 9.35 2.22 -1.44
CA ASN A 148 9.81 3.07 -0.34
C ASN A 148 8.81 4.20 -0.03
N PHE A 149 8.19 4.79 -1.05
CA PHE A 149 7.15 5.79 -0.89
C PHE A 149 5.93 5.21 -0.17
N TYR A 150 5.50 4.00 -0.53
CA TYR A 150 4.40 3.32 0.16
C TYR A 150 4.76 2.95 1.61
N ALA A 151 6.02 2.57 1.87
CA ALA A 151 6.50 2.33 3.23
C ALA A 151 6.43 3.60 4.08
N PHE A 152 6.87 4.71 3.54
CA PHE A 152 6.81 6.01 4.19
C PHE A 152 5.37 6.41 4.54
N LEU A 153 4.42 6.20 3.62
CA LEU A 153 3.00 6.46 3.88
C LEU A 153 2.44 5.56 4.99
N GLN A 154 2.80 4.27 5.01
CA GLN A 154 2.39 3.36 6.07
C GLN A 154 2.89 3.81 7.44
N GLU A 155 4.17 4.15 7.54
CA GLU A 155 4.76 4.66 8.79
C GLU A 155 4.03 5.90 9.28
N PHE A 156 3.72 6.82 8.36
CA PHE A 156 2.99 8.03 8.67
C PHE A 156 1.58 7.72 9.19
N ILE A 157 0.80 6.89 8.48
CA ILE A 157 -0.56 6.51 8.89
C ILE A 157 -0.53 5.88 10.28
N LEU A 158 0.39 4.94 10.53
CA LEU A 158 0.55 4.30 11.83
C LEU A 158 0.85 5.31 12.94
N ARG A 159 1.75 6.25 12.69
CA ARG A 159 2.13 7.27 13.68
C ARG A 159 0.95 8.18 14.04
N GLU A 160 0.20 8.63 13.04
CA GLU A 160 -0.92 9.55 13.28
C GLU A 160 -2.15 8.85 13.87
N THR A 161 -2.36 7.58 13.60
CA THR A 161 -3.44 6.80 14.22
C THR A 161 -3.11 6.36 15.64
N SER A 162 -1.83 6.09 15.96
CA SER A 162 -1.41 5.69 17.30
C SER A 162 -1.44 6.84 18.33
N ARG A 163 -1.31 8.09 17.90
CA ARG A 163 -1.33 9.27 18.80
C ARG A 163 -2.68 9.49 19.52
N VAL A 164 -3.75 8.88 19.03
CA VAL A 164 -5.11 9.03 19.63
C VAL A 164 -5.27 8.24 20.92
N THR A 165 -4.48 7.21 21.11
CA THR A 165 -4.56 6.36 22.32
C THR A 165 -3.91 6.99 23.55
N ASP A 166 -3.11 8.05 23.38
CA ASP A 166 -2.34 8.68 24.46
C ASP A 166 -2.94 10.01 24.99
N GLU A 167 -4.05 10.50 24.45
CA GLU A 167 -4.73 11.67 25.04
C GLU A 167 -5.59 11.21 26.23
N PRO A 168 -5.22 11.55 27.48
CA PRO A 168 -6.05 11.22 28.62
C PRO A 168 -7.35 12.00 28.50
N ALA A 169 -8.48 11.29 28.60
CA ALA A 169 -9.81 11.89 28.70
C ALA A 169 -9.78 12.90 29.85
N GLY A 170 -9.77 14.19 29.50
CA GLY A 170 -9.87 15.31 30.43
C GLY A 170 -11.28 15.51 30.94
#